data_eb0c4df5d40ac54f8de0c187a3674764
#
_entry.id   eb0c4df5d40ac54f8de0c187a3674764
#
_cell.length_a   1.000
_cell.length_b   1.000
_cell.length_c   1.000
_cell.angle_alpha   90.00
_cell.angle_beta   90.00
_cell.angle_gamma   90.00
#
_symmetry.space_group_name_H-M   'P 1'
#
loop_
_entity.id
_entity.type
_entity.pdbx_description
1 polymer ?
#
loop_
_entity_poly.entity_id
_entity_poly.type
_entity_poly.pdbx_seq_one_letter_code
_entity_poly.pdbx_strand_id
1 'polypeptide(L)'
;MKIDNGEAGIVTVLVAGASGKTGRLLVEQLLALGHTVRVIVRASHRFPKAVLDHPNITVVEASILDLSDEQMAELVKGCDAVVSCLGHVVSFQGIFGEPKKLCADATRRLCNAIDASRPTSPTKFILMNTVAVPDPDLREQRTWFERCVLTLLRCLIPPQSDNEAAAEYLHATVSRENKHLEWCSVRPTSLIDGEISPCDITESPVTSIFTGRPTTRANIAHFMTKLIGDNELWSAWKFKRPVVS
;
A
#
# COMPACT_ATOMS: atom_id res chain seq x y z
N MET A 1 -29.30 12.98 -12.31
CA MET A 1 -28.38 12.05 -12.92
C MET A 1 -28.25 10.90 -11.91
N LYS A 2 -28.87 9.74 -12.18
CA LYS A 2 -28.76 8.55 -11.31
C LYS A 2 -27.31 8.07 -11.41
N ILE A 3 -26.62 8.05 -10.27
CA ILE A 3 -25.33 7.40 -10.14
C ILE A 3 -25.65 5.90 -10.21
N ASP A 4 -25.33 5.28 -11.32
CA ASP A 4 -25.37 3.83 -11.49
C ASP A 4 -24.25 3.28 -10.60
N ASN A 5 -24.61 2.74 -9.45
CA ASN A 5 -23.71 1.97 -8.62
C ASN A 5 -23.49 0.64 -9.36
N GLY A 6 -22.55 0.66 -10.32
CA GLY A 6 -22.04 -0.57 -10.90
C GLY A 6 -21.56 -1.44 -9.75
N GLU A 7 -22.24 -2.53 -9.48
CA GLU A 7 -21.85 -3.52 -8.48
C GLU A 7 -20.43 -3.97 -8.83
N ALA A 8 -19.46 -3.43 -8.10
CA ALA A 8 -18.09 -3.91 -8.17
C ALA A 8 -18.14 -5.38 -7.79
N GLY A 9 -17.77 -6.28 -8.72
CA GLY A 9 -17.76 -7.71 -8.47
C GLY A 9 -16.93 -8.05 -7.23
N ILE A 10 -17.24 -9.19 -6.60
CA ILE A 10 -16.43 -9.70 -5.50
C ILE A 10 -15.03 -10.00 -6.04
N VAL A 11 -14.00 -9.41 -5.42
CA VAL A 11 -12.59 -9.58 -5.80
C VAL A 11 -11.80 -10.26 -4.68
N THR A 12 -10.70 -10.90 -5.05
CA THR A 12 -9.74 -11.50 -4.11
C THR A 12 -8.55 -10.56 -3.92
N VAL A 13 -8.27 -10.20 -2.68
CA VAL A 13 -7.22 -9.23 -2.32
C VAL A 13 -6.23 -9.84 -1.35
N LEU A 14 -4.94 -9.78 -1.67
CA LEU A 14 -3.87 -10.09 -0.74
C LEU A 14 -3.40 -8.81 -0.03
N VAL A 15 -3.36 -8.82 1.31
CA VAL A 15 -2.88 -7.68 2.10
C VAL A 15 -1.66 -8.08 2.94
N ALA A 16 -0.51 -7.51 2.62
CA ALA A 16 0.69 -7.57 3.43
C ALA A 16 0.71 -6.40 4.43
N GLY A 17 1.13 -6.64 5.67
CA GLY A 17 1.07 -5.63 6.73
C GLY A 17 -0.34 -5.42 7.31
N ALA A 18 -1.21 -6.41 7.14
CA ALA A 18 -2.61 -6.39 7.53
C ALA A 18 -2.83 -6.20 9.05
N SER A 19 -1.91 -6.62 9.91
CA SER A 19 -1.99 -6.41 11.37
C SER A 19 -1.55 -5.00 11.82
N GLY A 20 -1.07 -4.16 10.89
CA GLY A 20 -0.78 -2.75 11.15
C GLY A 20 -2.06 -1.90 11.25
N LYS A 21 -1.94 -0.68 11.81
CA LYS A 21 -3.11 0.19 12.05
C LYS A 21 -3.93 0.46 10.78
N THR A 22 -3.28 0.80 9.66
CA THR A 22 -3.98 1.07 8.39
C THR A 22 -4.39 -0.23 7.69
N GLY A 23 -3.49 -1.24 7.64
CA GLY A 23 -3.77 -2.52 7.01
C GLY A 23 -4.97 -3.24 7.62
N ARG A 24 -5.15 -3.15 8.95
CA ARG A 24 -6.33 -3.71 9.62
C ARG A 24 -7.62 -3.04 9.18
N LEU A 25 -7.65 -1.71 9.12
CA LEU A 25 -8.82 -0.97 8.62
C LEU A 25 -9.15 -1.31 7.17
N LEU A 26 -8.13 -1.51 6.33
CA LEU A 26 -8.31 -1.97 4.96
C LEU A 26 -8.96 -3.35 4.91
N VAL A 27 -8.46 -4.31 5.70
CA VAL A 27 -9.05 -5.66 5.77
C VAL A 27 -10.50 -5.61 6.22
N GLU A 28 -10.80 -4.85 7.28
CA GLU A 28 -12.16 -4.69 7.80
C GLU A 28 -13.11 -4.09 6.74
N GLN A 29 -12.67 -3.07 5.99
CA GLN A 29 -13.47 -2.46 4.92
C GLN A 29 -13.68 -3.41 3.74
N LEU A 30 -12.67 -4.16 3.31
CA LEU A 30 -12.77 -5.14 2.23
C LEU A 30 -13.75 -6.27 2.59
N LEU A 31 -13.66 -6.80 3.81
CA LEU A 31 -14.57 -7.84 4.29
C LEU A 31 -16.02 -7.33 4.40
N ALA A 32 -16.21 -6.09 4.85
CA ALA A 32 -17.54 -5.46 4.93
C ALA A 32 -18.20 -5.29 3.55
N LEU A 33 -17.40 -5.19 2.48
CA LEU A 33 -17.87 -5.16 1.09
C LEU A 33 -18.03 -6.56 0.47
N GLY A 34 -17.80 -7.64 1.23
CA GLY A 34 -17.94 -9.01 0.78
C GLY A 34 -16.76 -9.55 -0.03
N HIS A 35 -15.65 -8.81 -0.13
CA HIS A 35 -14.47 -9.30 -0.84
C HIS A 35 -13.79 -10.47 -0.11
N THR A 36 -13.07 -11.29 -0.86
CA THR A 36 -12.21 -12.34 -0.29
C THR A 36 -10.84 -11.74 0.03
N VAL A 37 -10.38 -11.91 1.26
CA VAL A 37 -9.13 -11.31 1.73
C VAL A 37 -8.14 -12.39 2.17
N ARG A 38 -6.94 -12.37 1.62
CA ARG A 38 -5.79 -13.14 2.10
C ARG A 38 -4.86 -12.20 2.85
N VAL A 39 -4.38 -12.58 4.02
CA VAL A 39 -3.46 -11.74 4.79
C VAL A 39 -2.19 -12.50 5.16
N ILE A 40 -1.05 -11.80 5.06
CA ILE A 40 0.24 -12.28 5.58
C ILE A 40 0.55 -11.45 6.82
N VAL A 41 0.66 -12.12 7.96
CA VAL A 41 0.90 -11.49 9.26
C VAL A 41 1.90 -12.29 10.09
N ARG A 42 2.72 -11.59 10.88
CA ARG A 42 3.69 -12.24 11.80
C ARG A 42 3.03 -12.81 13.06
N ALA A 43 1.83 -12.34 13.39
CA ALA A 43 1.12 -12.71 14.61
C ALA A 43 -0.38 -12.47 14.41
N SER A 44 -1.14 -13.53 14.26
CA SER A 44 -2.58 -13.52 14.02
C SER A 44 -3.38 -12.98 15.21
N HIS A 45 -2.90 -13.21 16.44
CA HIS A 45 -3.55 -12.73 17.67
C HIS A 45 -3.71 -11.20 17.76
N ARG A 46 -3.09 -10.45 16.84
CA ARG A 46 -3.26 -8.99 16.75
C ARG A 46 -4.56 -8.56 16.05
N PHE A 47 -5.24 -9.49 15.41
CA PHE A 47 -6.55 -9.23 14.85
C PHE A 47 -7.66 -9.43 15.88
N PRO A 48 -8.75 -8.64 15.81
CA PRO A 48 -9.97 -8.96 16.53
C PRO A 48 -10.48 -10.35 16.11
N LYS A 49 -11.02 -11.10 17.08
CA LYS A 49 -11.55 -12.45 16.81
C LYS A 49 -12.62 -12.43 15.70
N ALA A 50 -13.50 -11.42 15.69
CA ALA A 50 -14.52 -11.25 14.67
C ALA A 50 -13.95 -11.16 13.23
N VAL A 51 -12.74 -10.62 13.07
CA VAL A 51 -12.06 -10.57 11.75
C VAL A 51 -11.49 -11.94 11.42
N LEU A 52 -10.87 -12.64 12.39
CA LEU A 52 -10.30 -13.97 12.16
C LEU A 52 -11.36 -15.03 11.85
N ASP A 53 -12.53 -14.92 12.45
CA ASP A 53 -13.64 -15.84 12.27
C ASP A 53 -14.49 -15.52 10.99
N HIS A 54 -14.13 -14.49 10.22
CA HIS A 54 -14.89 -14.11 9.04
C HIS A 54 -14.71 -15.16 7.91
N PRO A 55 -15.80 -15.60 7.24
CA PRO A 55 -15.73 -16.68 6.24
C PRO A 55 -14.88 -16.34 5.00
N ASN A 56 -14.72 -15.04 4.70
CA ASN A 56 -13.99 -14.58 3.52
C ASN A 56 -12.52 -14.19 3.81
N ILE A 57 -11.96 -14.54 4.98
CA ILE A 57 -10.55 -14.29 5.27
C ILE A 57 -9.73 -15.58 5.26
N THR A 58 -8.54 -15.50 4.71
CA THR A 58 -7.49 -16.52 4.84
C THR A 58 -6.27 -15.89 5.48
N VAL A 59 -5.84 -16.43 6.61
CA VAL A 59 -4.71 -15.90 7.38
C VAL A 59 -3.50 -16.81 7.22
N VAL A 60 -2.38 -16.24 6.76
CA VAL A 60 -1.08 -16.89 6.71
C VAL A 60 -0.18 -16.24 7.76
N GLU A 61 0.14 -17.00 8.81
CA GLU A 61 1.02 -16.51 9.87
C GLU A 61 2.48 -16.81 9.50
N ALA A 62 3.14 -15.80 8.95
CA ALA A 62 4.53 -15.84 8.53
C ALA A 62 5.12 -14.42 8.44
N SER A 63 6.45 -14.35 8.49
CA SER A 63 7.15 -13.16 7.98
C SER A 63 7.16 -13.21 6.45
N ILE A 64 6.78 -12.12 5.80
CA ILE A 64 6.77 -12.05 4.33
C ILE A 64 8.15 -12.29 3.71
N LEU A 65 9.22 -12.03 4.46
CA LEU A 65 10.59 -12.25 4.00
C LEU A 65 11.04 -13.70 4.15
N ASP A 66 10.36 -14.51 4.97
CA ASP A 66 10.73 -15.90 5.25
C ASP A 66 9.96 -16.92 4.37
N LEU A 67 8.90 -16.47 3.67
CA LEU A 67 8.18 -17.30 2.72
C LEU A 67 9.07 -17.67 1.53
N SER A 68 8.94 -18.88 0.97
CA SER A 68 9.61 -19.22 -0.28
C SER A 68 8.93 -18.49 -1.49
N ASP A 69 9.60 -18.45 -2.64
CA ASP A 69 9.04 -17.84 -3.83
C ASP A 69 7.82 -18.62 -4.34
N GLU A 70 7.80 -19.93 -4.18
CA GLU A 70 6.66 -20.80 -4.50
C GLU A 70 5.47 -20.51 -3.57
N GLN A 71 5.72 -20.35 -2.27
CA GLN A 71 4.68 -19.97 -1.31
C GLN A 71 4.09 -18.59 -1.64
N MET A 72 4.95 -17.63 -2.00
CA MET A 72 4.51 -16.29 -2.42
C MET A 72 3.68 -16.34 -3.70
N ALA A 73 4.11 -17.12 -4.70
CA ALA A 73 3.37 -17.29 -5.95
C ALA A 73 1.98 -17.91 -5.73
N GLU A 74 1.87 -18.91 -4.85
CA GLU A 74 0.56 -19.50 -4.52
C GLU A 74 -0.35 -18.51 -3.77
N LEU A 75 0.20 -17.66 -2.91
CA LEU A 75 -0.57 -16.66 -2.17
C LEU A 75 -1.14 -15.55 -3.07
N VAL A 76 -0.41 -15.13 -4.11
CA VAL A 76 -0.86 -14.10 -5.05
C VAL A 76 -1.72 -14.67 -6.18
N LYS A 77 -1.70 -15.97 -6.39
CA LYS A 77 -2.43 -16.62 -7.47
C LYS A 77 -3.94 -16.39 -7.37
N GLY A 78 -4.53 -15.88 -8.45
CA GLY A 78 -5.95 -15.55 -8.52
C GLY A 78 -6.34 -14.33 -7.68
N CYS A 79 -5.38 -13.51 -7.23
CA CYS A 79 -5.69 -12.22 -6.62
C CYS A 79 -5.90 -11.17 -7.71
N ASP A 80 -7.00 -10.42 -7.60
CA ASP A 80 -7.29 -9.26 -8.44
C ASP A 80 -6.46 -8.04 -7.99
N ALA A 81 -6.16 -7.99 -6.68
CA ALA A 81 -5.31 -6.94 -6.12
C ALA A 81 -4.36 -7.48 -5.04
N VAL A 82 -3.19 -6.85 -4.93
CA VAL A 82 -2.20 -7.08 -3.89
C VAL A 82 -1.86 -5.73 -3.26
N VAL A 83 -1.99 -5.63 -1.93
CA VAL A 83 -1.75 -4.37 -1.21
C VAL A 83 -0.62 -4.56 -0.21
N SER A 84 0.36 -3.69 -0.25
CA SER A 84 1.42 -3.60 0.75
C SER A 84 1.16 -2.41 1.67
N CYS A 85 0.72 -2.70 2.90
CA CYS A 85 0.62 -1.75 4.02
C CYS A 85 1.78 -1.93 5.01
N LEU A 86 2.89 -2.48 4.54
CA LEU A 86 4.08 -2.67 5.36
C LEU A 86 4.75 -1.32 5.65
N GLY A 87 5.31 -1.22 6.82
CA GLY A 87 6.07 -0.06 7.27
C GLY A 87 6.84 -0.40 8.55
N HIS A 88 7.79 0.46 8.87
CA HIS A 88 8.57 0.31 10.09
C HIS A 88 7.79 0.83 11.30
N VAL A 89 7.88 0.12 12.40
CA VAL A 89 7.29 0.58 13.68
C VAL A 89 8.07 1.81 14.15
N VAL A 90 7.37 2.85 14.62
CA VAL A 90 8.00 4.06 15.17
C VAL A 90 8.54 3.75 16.57
N SER A 91 9.66 3.03 16.62
CA SER A 91 10.43 2.72 17.81
C SER A 91 11.91 2.64 17.42
N PHE A 92 12.81 2.78 18.36
CA PHE A 92 14.26 2.69 18.07
C PHE A 92 14.60 1.36 17.36
N GLN A 93 14.08 0.25 17.85
CA GLN A 93 14.29 -1.08 17.25
C GLN A 93 13.59 -1.20 15.86
N GLY A 94 12.44 -0.58 15.66
CA GLY A 94 11.72 -0.60 14.37
C GLY A 94 12.38 0.31 13.32
N ILE A 95 13.13 1.33 13.74
CA ILE A 95 13.82 2.27 12.85
C ILE A 95 15.22 1.75 12.49
N PHE A 96 15.96 1.22 13.46
CA PHE A 96 17.37 0.83 13.29
C PHE A 96 17.62 -0.68 13.34
N GLY A 97 16.60 -1.48 13.69
CA GLY A 97 16.67 -2.93 13.70
C GLY A 97 16.45 -3.58 12.33
N GLU A 98 16.63 -4.89 12.28
CA GLU A 98 16.33 -5.68 11.08
C GLU A 98 14.84 -6.03 10.98
N PRO A 99 14.30 -6.14 9.76
CA PRO A 99 14.93 -5.91 8.45
C PRO A 99 14.91 -4.42 8.06
N LYS A 100 16.05 -3.88 7.61
CA LYS A 100 16.20 -2.47 7.20
C LYS A 100 15.51 -2.14 5.88
N LYS A 101 15.27 -3.16 5.03
CA LYS A 101 14.68 -3.04 3.68
C LYS A 101 13.35 -3.79 3.58
N LEU A 102 12.53 -3.74 4.64
CA LEU A 102 11.27 -4.46 4.70
C LEU A 102 10.32 -4.10 3.55
N CYS A 103 10.11 -2.80 3.29
CA CYS A 103 9.17 -2.34 2.29
C CYS A 103 9.66 -2.64 0.86
N ALA A 104 10.93 -2.38 0.59
CA ALA A 104 11.53 -2.64 -0.73
C ALA A 104 11.59 -4.14 -1.05
N ASP A 105 12.07 -4.96 -0.12
CA ASP A 105 12.18 -6.39 -0.32
C ASP A 105 10.81 -7.07 -0.45
N ALA A 106 9.85 -6.68 0.37
CA ALA A 106 8.48 -7.18 0.27
C ALA A 106 7.81 -6.76 -1.05
N THR A 107 7.97 -5.50 -1.47
CA THR A 107 7.45 -5.02 -2.76
C THR A 107 8.04 -5.83 -3.91
N ARG A 108 9.36 -6.00 -3.94
CA ARG A 108 10.03 -6.81 -4.97
C ARG A 108 9.52 -8.25 -5.00
N ARG A 109 9.40 -8.90 -3.85
CA ARG A 109 8.95 -10.30 -3.76
C ARG A 109 7.51 -10.46 -4.19
N LEU A 110 6.60 -9.56 -3.78
CA LEU A 110 5.20 -9.58 -4.20
C LEU A 110 5.06 -9.37 -5.71
N CYS A 111 5.77 -8.39 -6.29
CA CYS A 111 5.74 -8.15 -7.74
C CYS A 111 6.29 -9.35 -8.53
N ASN A 112 7.42 -9.93 -8.10
CA ASN A 112 7.97 -11.12 -8.74
C ASN A 112 7.02 -12.32 -8.65
N ALA A 113 6.31 -12.49 -7.53
CA ALA A 113 5.31 -13.55 -7.36
C ALA A 113 4.11 -13.36 -8.30
N ILE A 114 3.64 -12.11 -8.47
CA ILE A 114 2.59 -11.80 -9.44
C ILE A 114 3.06 -12.13 -10.85
N ASP A 115 4.24 -11.70 -11.25
CA ASP A 115 4.81 -12.01 -12.57
C ASP A 115 4.93 -13.52 -12.81
N ALA A 116 5.40 -14.26 -11.81
CA ALA A 116 5.53 -15.71 -11.86
C ALA A 116 4.18 -16.43 -11.97
N SER A 117 3.12 -15.87 -11.38
CA SER A 117 1.76 -16.43 -11.43
C SER A 117 1.08 -16.27 -12.80
N ARG A 118 1.58 -15.37 -13.65
CA ARG A 118 1.07 -15.06 -15.00
C ARG A 118 -0.44 -14.86 -15.04
N PRO A 119 -0.99 -13.87 -14.34
CA PRO A 119 -2.41 -13.64 -14.31
C PRO A 119 -2.96 -13.32 -15.70
N THR A 120 -4.21 -13.70 -15.97
CA THR A 120 -4.88 -13.44 -17.26
C THR A 120 -5.22 -11.98 -17.49
N SER A 121 -5.38 -11.24 -16.40
CA SER A 121 -5.56 -9.77 -16.38
C SER A 121 -4.55 -9.17 -15.40
N PRO A 122 -4.04 -7.96 -15.64
CA PRO A 122 -3.07 -7.35 -14.74
C PRO A 122 -3.60 -7.22 -13.31
N THR A 123 -2.84 -7.73 -12.35
CA THR A 123 -3.15 -7.59 -10.92
C THR A 123 -2.89 -6.15 -10.47
N LYS A 124 -3.82 -5.54 -9.74
CA LYS A 124 -3.64 -4.20 -9.16
C LYS A 124 -2.68 -4.28 -7.96
N PHE A 125 -1.50 -3.67 -8.05
CA PHE A 125 -0.55 -3.58 -6.94
C PHE A 125 -0.63 -2.21 -6.28
N ILE A 126 -1.00 -2.14 -5.00
CA ILE A 126 -1.11 -0.89 -4.26
C ILE A 126 -0.05 -0.86 -3.16
N LEU A 127 0.85 0.11 -3.24
CA LEU A 127 1.85 0.37 -2.21
C LEU A 127 1.40 1.54 -1.33
N MET A 128 1.22 1.33 -0.03
CA MET A 128 1.13 2.42 0.92
C MET A 128 2.54 2.95 1.21
N ASN A 129 2.79 4.20 0.86
CA ASN A 129 4.07 4.86 1.01
C ASN A 129 3.95 6.11 1.91
N THR A 130 4.61 7.21 1.59
CA THR A 130 4.59 8.49 2.31
C THR A 130 4.75 9.66 1.36
N VAL A 131 4.16 10.81 1.68
CA VAL A 131 4.35 12.07 0.95
C VAL A 131 5.82 12.53 0.92
N ALA A 132 6.66 12.02 1.81
CA ALA A 132 8.09 12.31 1.83
C ALA A 132 8.83 11.70 0.61
N VAL A 133 8.28 10.68 -0.05
CA VAL A 133 8.81 10.11 -1.29
C VAL A 133 8.24 10.88 -2.49
N PRO A 134 9.08 11.59 -3.28
CA PRO A 134 8.61 12.36 -4.41
C PRO A 134 8.14 11.48 -5.57
N ASP A 135 7.32 12.06 -6.45
CA ASP A 135 7.02 11.47 -7.74
C ASP A 135 8.05 11.96 -8.77
N PRO A 136 8.84 11.05 -9.40
CA PRO A 136 9.87 11.47 -10.36
C PRO A 136 9.29 12.01 -11.66
N ASP A 137 8.05 11.63 -12.03
CA ASP A 137 7.36 12.10 -13.23
C ASP A 137 6.82 13.54 -13.06
N LEU A 138 6.74 14.01 -11.82
CA LEU A 138 6.23 15.33 -11.49
C LEU A 138 7.35 16.25 -10.98
N ARG A 139 7.31 17.52 -11.40
CA ARG A 139 8.20 18.56 -10.86
C ARG A 139 7.61 19.08 -9.54
N GLU A 140 7.58 18.23 -8.50
CA GLU A 140 7.10 18.64 -7.19
C GLU A 140 7.89 19.84 -6.67
N GLN A 141 7.20 20.94 -6.39
CA GLN A 141 7.84 22.12 -5.81
C GLN A 141 8.08 21.90 -4.33
N ARG A 142 9.32 21.62 -3.99
CA ARG A 142 9.78 21.49 -2.61
C ARG A 142 10.69 22.64 -2.27
N THR A 143 10.49 23.25 -1.11
CA THR A 143 11.37 24.30 -0.61
C THR A 143 12.79 23.78 -0.43
N TRP A 144 13.77 24.67 -0.44
CA TRP A 144 15.16 24.31 -0.15
C TRP A 144 15.29 23.62 1.22
N PHE A 145 14.57 24.13 2.22
CA PHE A 145 14.55 23.55 3.57
C PHE A 145 14.02 22.10 3.56
N GLU A 146 12.91 21.82 2.88
CA GLU A 146 12.38 20.47 2.72
C GLU A 146 13.39 19.53 2.07
N ARG A 147 14.07 19.98 1.03
CA ARG A 147 15.10 19.17 0.36
C ARG A 147 16.25 18.82 1.32
N CYS A 148 16.74 19.78 2.11
CA CYS A 148 17.78 19.53 3.10
C CYS A 148 17.31 18.52 4.16
N VAL A 149 16.12 18.71 4.72
CA VAL A 149 15.57 17.80 5.74
C VAL A 149 15.35 16.39 5.18
N LEU A 150 14.76 16.26 3.99
CA LEU A 150 14.56 14.96 3.36
C LEU A 150 15.87 14.25 3.04
N THR A 151 16.90 14.99 2.60
CA THR A 151 18.24 14.43 2.37
C THR A 151 18.84 13.92 3.68
N LEU A 152 18.70 14.67 4.76
CA LEU A 152 19.16 14.25 6.08
C LEU A 152 18.41 13.03 6.59
N LEU A 153 17.08 13.00 6.44
CA LEU A 153 16.25 11.84 6.80
C LEU A 153 16.64 10.60 6.00
N ARG A 154 16.88 10.74 4.69
CA ARG A 154 17.35 9.64 3.83
C ARG A 154 18.67 9.04 4.33
N CYS A 155 19.60 9.90 4.78
CA CYS A 155 20.91 9.43 5.27
C CYS A 155 20.85 8.82 6.67
N LEU A 156 19.97 9.31 7.54
CA LEU A 156 19.96 8.96 8.96
C LEU A 156 18.85 7.98 9.35
N ILE A 157 17.77 7.89 8.57
CA ILE A 157 16.60 7.11 8.93
C ILE A 157 16.35 6.02 7.87
N PRO A 158 16.76 4.76 8.13
CA PRO A 158 16.58 3.64 7.20
C PRO A 158 15.16 3.48 6.62
N PRO A 159 14.05 3.69 7.37
CA PRO A 159 12.70 3.67 6.84
C PRO A 159 12.44 4.60 5.67
N GLN A 160 13.07 5.78 5.63
CA GLN A 160 12.89 6.72 4.52
C GLN A 160 13.51 6.16 3.23
N SER A 161 14.75 5.69 3.30
CA SER A 161 15.43 5.10 2.13
C SER A 161 14.76 3.79 1.67
N ASP A 162 14.17 3.02 2.57
CA ASP A 162 13.41 1.81 2.25
C ASP A 162 12.12 2.13 1.50
N ASN A 163 11.35 3.13 1.94
CA ASN A 163 10.16 3.61 1.24
C ASN A 163 10.48 4.18 -0.15
N GLU A 164 11.59 4.91 -0.29
CA GLU A 164 12.07 5.40 -1.58
C GLU A 164 12.42 4.23 -2.50
N ALA A 165 13.17 3.25 -2.00
CA ALA A 165 13.57 2.07 -2.78
C ALA A 165 12.37 1.23 -3.25
N ALA A 166 11.33 1.08 -2.40
CA ALA A 166 10.11 0.39 -2.77
C ALA A 166 9.37 1.09 -3.92
N ALA A 167 9.23 2.43 -3.82
CA ALA A 167 8.57 3.21 -4.87
C ALA A 167 9.39 3.27 -6.17
N GLU A 168 10.72 3.36 -6.07
CA GLU A 168 11.62 3.36 -7.22
C GLU A 168 11.60 2.02 -7.94
N TYR A 169 11.54 0.90 -7.22
CA TYR A 169 11.39 -0.41 -7.83
C TYR A 169 10.12 -0.51 -8.69
N LEU A 170 8.98 0.01 -8.23
CA LEU A 170 7.75 0.05 -9.02
C LEU A 170 7.90 0.90 -10.28
N HIS A 171 8.54 2.06 -10.16
CA HIS A 171 8.68 3.01 -11.26
C HIS A 171 9.70 2.54 -12.31
N ALA A 172 10.91 2.15 -11.89
CA ALA A 172 12.01 1.87 -12.78
C ALA A 172 12.06 0.40 -13.25
N THR A 173 11.66 -0.56 -12.39
CA THR A 173 11.82 -1.99 -12.69
C THR A 173 10.51 -2.61 -13.17
N VAL A 174 9.41 -2.43 -12.41
CA VAL A 174 8.10 -2.92 -12.82
C VAL A 174 7.59 -2.12 -14.02
N SER A 175 7.78 -0.82 -14.00
CA SER A 175 7.43 0.13 -15.05
C SER A 175 5.94 0.15 -15.42
N ARG A 176 5.60 0.83 -16.52
CA ARG A 176 4.24 0.87 -17.10
C ARG A 176 4.03 -0.23 -18.16
N GLU A 177 5.08 -0.96 -18.50
CA GLU A 177 5.08 -1.95 -19.57
C GLU A 177 4.85 -3.37 -19.07
N ASN A 178 4.79 -3.56 -17.75
CA ASN A 178 4.52 -4.87 -17.15
C ASN A 178 3.11 -5.34 -17.53
N LYS A 179 3.04 -6.57 -18.07
CA LYS A 179 1.79 -7.15 -18.59
C LYS A 179 0.97 -7.87 -17.51
N HIS A 180 1.57 -8.15 -16.36
CA HIS A 180 0.99 -8.98 -15.32
C HIS A 180 0.51 -8.16 -14.12
N LEU A 181 1.02 -6.93 -13.95
CA LEU A 181 0.58 -6.05 -12.88
C LEU A 181 0.59 -4.58 -13.30
N GLU A 182 -0.33 -3.84 -12.73
CA GLU A 182 -0.38 -2.37 -12.73
C GLU A 182 -0.21 -1.90 -11.30
N TRP A 183 0.40 -0.73 -11.07
CA TRP A 183 0.69 -0.27 -9.72
C TRP A 183 0.19 1.14 -9.43
N CYS A 184 -0.06 1.41 -8.15
CA CYS A 184 -0.33 2.74 -7.60
C CYS A 184 0.38 2.87 -6.25
N SER A 185 1.09 3.97 -6.02
CA SER A 185 1.79 4.23 -4.76
C SER A 185 1.09 5.34 -3.98
N VAL A 186 0.24 4.98 -3.03
CA VAL A 186 -0.55 5.91 -2.20
C VAL A 186 0.34 6.59 -1.17
N ARG A 187 0.37 7.92 -1.17
CA ARG A 187 1.23 8.75 -0.32
C ARG A 187 0.41 9.54 0.70
N PRO A 188 0.13 8.99 1.88
CA PRO A 188 -0.49 9.77 2.94
C PRO A 188 0.42 10.91 3.40
N THR A 189 -0.19 12.00 3.84
CA THR A 189 0.41 13.01 4.70
C THR A 189 0.60 12.46 6.12
N SER A 190 0.60 13.31 7.15
CA SER A 190 0.68 12.83 8.54
C SER A 190 -0.55 11.99 8.90
N LEU A 191 -0.31 10.75 9.35
CA LEU A 191 -1.38 9.80 9.68
C LEU A 191 -1.86 9.96 11.12
N ILE A 192 -3.16 10.17 11.28
CA ILE A 192 -3.84 10.17 12.58
C ILE A 192 -4.86 9.03 12.67
N ASP A 193 -5.27 8.67 13.88
CA ASP A 193 -6.40 7.77 14.09
C ASP A 193 -7.70 8.58 14.00
N GLY A 194 -8.75 8.05 13.40
CA GLY A 194 -10.04 8.70 13.21
C GLY A 194 -10.89 7.97 12.18
N GLU A 195 -12.15 8.41 12.08
CA GLU A 195 -13.13 7.87 11.14
C GLU A 195 -12.87 8.37 9.70
N ILE A 196 -13.59 7.78 8.74
CA ILE A 196 -13.61 8.26 7.34
C ILE A 196 -14.19 9.68 7.34
N SER A 197 -13.47 10.58 6.72
CA SER A 197 -13.82 12.00 6.62
C SER A 197 -13.47 12.56 5.24
N PRO A 198 -13.99 13.71 4.84
CA PRO A 198 -13.56 14.35 3.60
C PRO A 198 -12.06 14.54 3.56
N CYS A 199 -11.43 14.12 2.46
CA CYS A 199 -10.00 14.25 2.22
C CYS A 199 -9.74 14.60 0.75
N ASP A 200 -8.62 15.25 0.50
CA ASP A 200 -8.19 15.61 -0.84
C ASP A 200 -7.25 14.53 -1.39
N ILE A 201 -7.42 14.19 -2.67
CA ILE A 201 -6.55 13.27 -3.40
C ILE A 201 -5.96 14.05 -4.56
N THR A 202 -4.64 14.24 -4.55
CA THR A 202 -3.92 15.09 -5.49
C THR A 202 -2.70 14.37 -6.07
N GLU A 203 -2.24 14.80 -7.23
CA GLU A 203 -1.01 14.23 -7.84
C GLU A 203 0.25 14.67 -7.09
N SER A 204 0.25 15.90 -6.57
CA SER A 204 1.39 16.49 -5.84
C SER A 204 0.96 17.05 -4.49
N PRO A 205 1.85 17.19 -3.52
CA PRO A 205 1.56 17.91 -2.29
C PRO A 205 1.12 19.36 -2.60
N VAL A 206 -0.06 19.75 -2.07
CA VAL A 206 -0.60 21.13 -2.25
C VAL A 206 0.07 22.11 -1.28
N THR A 207 0.57 21.59 -0.16
CA THR A 207 1.25 22.36 0.89
C THR A 207 2.58 21.72 1.22
N SER A 208 3.37 22.38 2.10
CA SER A 208 4.58 21.78 2.63
C SER A 208 4.29 20.40 3.25
N ILE A 209 5.18 19.45 3.03
CA ILE A 209 5.09 18.10 3.63
C ILE A 209 5.10 18.11 5.16
N PHE A 210 5.55 19.21 5.78
CA PHE A 210 5.57 19.36 7.24
C PHE A 210 4.33 20.08 7.80
N THR A 211 3.60 20.83 6.97
CA THR A 211 2.44 21.63 7.39
C THR A 211 1.15 21.17 6.70
N GLY A 212 1.21 20.10 5.92
CA GLY A 212 0.05 19.49 5.28
C GLY A 212 -1.00 19.03 6.30
N ARG A 213 -2.28 19.08 5.90
CA ARG A 213 -3.36 18.53 6.74
C ARG A 213 -3.09 17.06 7.02
N PRO A 214 -3.24 16.61 8.27
CA PRO A 214 -3.17 15.19 8.56
C PRO A 214 -4.38 14.47 7.94
N THR A 215 -4.17 13.22 7.53
CA THR A 215 -5.25 12.36 7.05
C THR A 215 -5.46 11.19 8.01
N THR A 216 -6.68 10.68 8.08
CA THR A 216 -6.96 9.52 8.94
C THR A 216 -6.50 8.23 8.26
N ARG A 217 -6.10 7.25 9.07
CA ARG A 217 -5.81 5.90 8.56
C ARG A 217 -7.02 5.26 7.89
N ALA A 218 -8.23 5.62 8.35
CA ALA A 218 -9.48 5.17 7.75
C ALA A 218 -9.67 5.74 6.34
N ASN A 219 -9.29 7.00 6.07
CA ASN A 219 -9.30 7.60 4.73
C ASN A 219 -8.36 6.87 3.79
N ILE A 220 -7.14 6.53 4.25
CA ILE A 220 -6.18 5.80 3.42
C ILE A 220 -6.71 4.40 3.10
N ALA A 221 -7.22 3.67 4.09
CA ALA A 221 -7.85 2.38 3.87
C ALA A 221 -9.01 2.49 2.89
N HIS A 222 -9.87 3.50 3.03
CA HIS A 222 -11.02 3.75 2.16
C HIS A 222 -10.60 4.07 0.71
N PHE A 223 -9.59 4.91 0.53
CA PHE A 223 -9.07 5.21 -0.81
C PHE A 223 -8.49 3.97 -1.48
N MET A 224 -7.69 3.16 -0.75
CA MET A 224 -7.17 1.90 -1.28
C MET A 224 -8.29 0.90 -1.61
N THR A 225 -9.32 0.81 -0.77
CA THR A 225 -10.51 -0.01 -1.04
C THR A 225 -11.21 0.44 -2.33
N LYS A 226 -11.38 1.74 -2.54
CA LYS A 226 -11.95 2.27 -3.78
C LYS A 226 -11.08 1.99 -5.01
N LEU A 227 -9.76 2.14 -4.92
CA LEU A 227 -8.84 1.77 -6.00
C LEU A 227 -8.99 0.30 -6.43
N ILE A 228 -9.29 -0.58 -5.48
CA ILE A 228 -9.51 -2.01 -5.75
C ILE A 228 -10.83 -2.23 -6.50
N GLY A 229 -11.93 -1.67 -6.01
CA GLY A 229 -13.28 -1.95 -6.50
C GLY A 229 -13.72 -1.09 -7.70
N ASP A 230 -13.15 0.08 -7.90
CA ASP A 230 -13.54 1.04 -8.93
C ASP A 230 -12.49 1.10 -10.04
N ASN A 231 -12.87 0.62 -11.23
CA ASN A 231 -11.96 0.56 -12.38
C ASN A 231 -11.73 1.95 -13.03
N GLU A 232 -12.67 2.89 -12.91
CA GLU A 232 -12.47 4.25 -13.41
C GLU A 232 -11.47 4.98 -12.52
N LEU A 233 -11.63 4.87 -11.20
CA LEU A 233 -10.68 5.42 -10.24
C LEU A 233 -9.30 4.76 -10.39
N TRP A 234 -9.24 3.43 -10.58
CA TRP A 234 -7.99 2.75 -10.87
C TRP A 234 -7.31 3.30 -12.11
N SER A 235 -8.04 3.44 -13.21
CA SER A 235 -7.52 3.96 -14.49
C SER A 235 -7.00 5.39 -14.36
N ALA A 236 -7.59 6.20 -13.49
CA ALA A 236 -7.12 7.55 -13.21
C ALA A 236 -5.80 7.59 -12.41
N TRP A 237 -5.57 6.59 -11.54
CA TRP A 237 -4.45 6.59 -10.59
C TRP A 237 -3.40 5.51 -10.80
N LYS A 238 -3.60 4.54 -11.69
CA LYS A 238 -2.56 3.56 -12.01
C LYS A 238 -1.31 4.25 -12.55
N PHE A 239 -0.16 3.72 -12.17
CA PHE A 239 1.18 4.24 -12.50
C PHE A 239 1.45 5.66 -11.97
N LYS A 240 0.71 6.08 -10.94
CA LYS A 240 0.88 7.37 -10.28
C LYS A 240 1.13 7.20 -8.78
N ARG A 241 1.50 8.32 -8.15
CA ARG A 241 1.80 8.39 -6.72
C ARG A 241 0.89 9.42 -6.03
N PRO A 242 -0.46 9.18 -5.93
CA PRO A 242 -1.39 10.13 -5.34
C PRO A 242 -1.05 10.48 -3.90
N VAL A 243 -1.21 11.76 -3.56
CA VAL A 243 -1.14 12.26 -2.18
C VAL A 243 -2.54 12.31 -1.62
N VAL A 244 -2.72 11.81 -0.39
CA VAL A 244 -3.99 11.83 0.36
C VAL A 244 -3.81 12.67 1.62
N SER A 245 -4.57 13.77 1.72
CA SER A 245 -4.48 14.76 2.80
C SER A 245 -5.84 15.16 3.37
#